data_ea5882e1904c6ba9859209415c4e7f7a
#
_entry.id   ea5882e1904c6ba9859209415c4e7f7a
#
_cell.length_a   1.000
_cell.length_b   1.000
_cell.length_c   1.000
_cell.angle_alpha   90.00
_cell.angle_beta   90.00
_cell.angle_gamma   90.00
#
_symmetry.space_group_name_H-M   'P 1'
#
loop_
_entity.id
_entity.type
_entity.pdbx_description
1 polymer ?
#
loop_
_entity_poly.entity_id
_entity_poly.type
_entity_poly.pdbx_seq_one_letter_code
_entity_poly.pdbx_strand_id
1 'polypeptide(L)'
;MENKIKLNVEEKVLRISIPTDNGVIVVNNPSDKLKNELVGLLVNCIVENKDFDERKLMQDLIDNCTNVEFEGDIFEATNLTHEAKMITNEILIIFQEIIAEAYQIIKLAMQQAKNEMLQNEILDEKNEVIEKAKEIQEKEEEIKEEVKEEISHKIVRKPQRSRGRVNRK
;
A
#
# COMPACT_ATOMS: atom_id res chain seq x y z
N MET A 1 23.38 -41.05 -7.19
CA MET A 1 22.52 -40.59 -6.06
C MET A 1 23.00 -39.20 -5.74
N GLU A 2 22.22 -38.18 -6.08
CA GLU A 2 22.54 -36.79 -5.73
C GLU A 2 22.30 -36.60 -4.23
N ASN A 3 23.36 -36.27 -3.50
CA ASN A 3 23.27 -35.86 -2.10
C ASN A 3 22.56 -34.49 -2.02
N LYS A 4 21.26 -34.49 -1.78
CA LYS A 4 20.53 -33.25 -1.47
C LYS A 4 20.95 -32.78 -0.10
N ILE A 5 21.55 -31.59 -0.06
CA ILE A 5 21.86 -30.89 1.19
C ILE A 5 20.52 -30.47 1.81
N LYS A 6 20.25 -30.97 3.01
CA LYS A 6 19.10 -30.49 3.81
C LYS A 6 19.52 -29.20 4.49
N LEU A 7 19.03 -28.07 3.99
CA LEU A 7 19.14 -26.79 4.67
C LEU A 7 18.10 -26.75 5.80
N ASN A 8 18.56 -26.45 7.01
CA ASN A 8 17.67 -26.24 8.15
C ASN A 8 17.09 -24.82 7.99
N VAL A 9 15.80 -24.69 7.67
CA VAL A 9 15.15 -23.43 7.33
C VAL A 9 14.79 -22.59 8.56
N GLU A 10 14.95 -23.14 9.78
CA GLU A 10 14.63 -22.47 11.03
C GLU A 10 15.87 -22.37 11.94
N GLU A 11 16.88 -21.62 11.52
CA GLU A 11 17.91 -21.19 12.46
C GLU A 11 17.38 -20.04 13.32
N LYS A 12 17.23 -20.30 14.63
CA LYS A 12 16.97 -19.23 15.60
C LYS A 12 18.19 -18.31 15.63
N VAL A 13 18.04 -17.07 15.19
CA VAL A 13 19.12 -16.09 15.19
C VAL A 13 19.31 -15.55 16.60
N LEU A 14 20.43 -15.87 17.21
CA LEU A 14 20.80 -15.42 18.56
C LEU A 14 20.96 -13.88 18.59
N ARG A 15 20.30 -13.22 19.56
CA ARG A 15 20.52 -11.79 19.85
C ARG A 15 21.54 -11.61 20.97
N ILE A 16 21.27 -12.18 22.12
CA ILE A 16 22.18 -12.15 23.26
C ILE A 16 22.28 -13.50 23.94
N SER A 17 23.40 -13.72 24.61
CA SER A 17 23.58 -14.83 25.55
C SER A 17 24.13 -14.30 26.86
N ILE A 18 23.54 -14.74 27.98
CA ILE A 18 23.89 -14.29 29.31
C ILE A 18 24.36 -15.52 30.08
N PRO A 19 25.67 -15.63 30.43
CA PRO A 19 26.16 -16.71 31.29
C PRO A 19 25.66 -16.51 32.71
N THR A 20 25.19 -17.60 33.32
CA THR A 20 24.78 -17.65 34.74
C THR A 20 25.41 -18.86 35.40
N ASP A 21 25.34 -18.92 36.72
CA ASP A 21 25.84 -20.10 37.50
C ASP A 21 25.09 -21.40 37.16
N ASN A 22 23.86 -21.29 36.66
CA ASN A 22 22.98 -22.41 36.33
C ASN A 22 22.93 -22.76 34.83
N GLY A 23 23.71 -22.06 33.98
CA GLY A 23 23.74 -22.29 32.55
C GLY A 23 23.77 -21.00 31.76
N VAL A 24 23.39 -21.08 30.50
CA VAL A 24 23.36 -19.90 29.59
C VAL A 24 21.91 -19.56 29.25
N ILE A 25 21.54 -18.32 29.55
CA ILE A 25 20.28 -17.74 29.07
C ILE A 25 20.51 -17.24 27.67
N VAL A 26 19.58 -17.55 26.75
CA VAL A 26 19.63 -17.10 25.38
C VAL A 26 18.35 -16.32 25.04
N VAL A 27 18.53 -15.22 24.31
CA VAL A 27 17.43 -14.51 23.66
C VAL A 27 17.70 -14.57 22.17
N ASN A 28 16.73 -15.09 21.41
CA ASN A 28 16.77 -15.20 19.96
C ASN A 28 15.82 -14.20 19.32
N ASN A 29 16.05 -13.90 18.06
CA ASN A 29 15.01 -13.22 17.27
C ASN A 29 13.77 -14.12 17.16
N PRO A 30 12.56 -13.52 17.06
CA PRO A 30 11.37 -14.29 16.75
C PRO A 30 11.52 -14.96 15.37
N SER A 31 10.92 -16.13 15.21
CA SER A 31 10.83 -16.77 13.90
C SER A 31 10.02 -15.86 12.96
N ASP A 32 10.27 -15.93 11.64
CA ASP A 32 9.53 -15.15 10.65
C ASP A 32 8.02 -15.39 10.76
N LYS A 33 7.62 -16.61 11.10
CA LYS A 33 6.22 -16.97 11.32
C LYS A 33 5.62 -16.16 12.47
N LEU A 34 6.24 -16.21 13.65
CA LEU A 34 5.78 -15.50 14.85
C LEU A 34 5.78 -13.99 14.60
N LYS A 35 6.85 -13.46 13.99
CA LYS A 35 6.97 -12.04 13.66
C LYS A 35 5.83 -11.58 12.75
N ASN A 36 5.56 -12.32 11.68
CA ASN A 36 4.48 -12.00 10.75
C ASN A 36 3.09 -12.10 11.40
N GLU A 37 2.87 -13.07 12.29
CA GLU A 37 1.63 -13.19 13.05
C GLU A 37 1.41 -11.98 13.97
N LEU A 38 2.42 -11.54 14.70
CA LEU A 38 2.34 -10.39 15.60
C LEU A 38 2.19 -9.06 14.81
N VAL A 39 2.94 -8.89 13.74
CA VAL A 39 2.80 -7.72 12.84
C VAL A 39 1.39 -7.66 12.26
N GLY A 40 0.86 -8.77 11.76
CA GLY A 40 -0.49 -8.84 11.21
C GLY A 40 -1.56 -8.51 12.25
N LEU A 41 -1.41 -9.01 13.49
CA LEU A 41 -2.31 -8.70 14.59
C LEU A 41 -2.29 -7.20 14.91
N LEU A 42 -1.11 -6.58 15.01
CA LEU A 42 -0.97 -5.15 15.30
C LEU A 42 -1.54 -4.28 14.18
N VAL A 43 -1.27 -4.63 12.91
CA VAL A 43 -1.86 -3.93 11.75
C VAL A 43 -3.39 -3.95 11.84
N ASN A 44 -3.98 -5.11 12.11
CA ASN A 44 -5.43 -5.24 12.24
C ASN A 44 -5.98 -4.40 13.41
N CYS A 45 -5.34 -4.45 14.59
CA CYS A 45 -5.75 -3.64 15.73
C CYS A 45 -5.69 -2.14 15.43
N ILE A 46 -4.61 -1.66 14.79
CA ILE A 46 -4.44 -0.24 14.45
C ILE A 46 -5.48 0.19 13.41
N VAL A 47 -5.69 -0.60 12.35
CA VAL A 47 -6.66 -0.28 11.27
C VAL A 47 -8.08 -0.26 11.79
N GLU A 48 -8.43 -1.21 12.69
CA GLU A 48 -9.76 -1.31 13.28
C GLU A 48 -9.95 -0.40 14.52
N ASN A 49 -8.92 0.36 14.91
CA ASN A 49 -8.89 1.18 16.13
C ASN A 49 -9.26 0.39 17.39
N LYS A 50 -8.68 -0.80 17.51
CA LYS A 50 -8.84 -1.70 18.67
C LYS A 50 -7.60 -1.66 19.54
N ASP A 51 -7.79 -1.79 20.83
CA ASP A 51 -6.69 -1.99 21.76
C ASP A 51 -6.07 -3.38 21.60
N PHE A 52 -4.77 -3.49 21.84
CA PHE A 52 -4.07 -4.76 21.93
C PHE A 52 -3.45 -4.96 23.32
N ASP A 53 -3.36 -6.20 23.73
CA ASP A 53 -2.79 -6.57 25.02
C ASP A 53 -1.26 -6.66 24.92
N GLU A 54 -0.58 -5.56 25.26
CA GLU A 54 0.89 -5.49 25.24
C GLU A 54 1.55 -6.57 26.13
N ARG A 55 0.97 -6.83 27.30
CA ARG A 55 1.51 -7.83 28.22
C ARG A 55 1.50 -9.21 27.61
N LYS A 56 0.39 -9.57 26.98
CA LYS A 56 0.26 -10.86 26.30
C LYS A 56 1.25 -10.98 25.16
N LEU A 57 1.40 -9.94 24.34
CA LEU A 57 2.35 -9.97 23.22
C LEU A 57 3.80 -10.08 23.70
N MET A 58 4.16 -9.37 24.77
CA MET A 58 5.49 -9.50 25.37
C MET A 58 5.72 -10.88 25.99
N GLN A 59 4.70 -11.46 26.62
CA GLN A 59 4.80 -12.82 27.16
C GLN A 59 4.99 -13.84 26.03
N ASP A 60 4.23 -13.74 24.94
CA ASP A 60 4.39 -14.59 23.76
C ASP A 60 5.83 -14.48 23.18
N LEU A 61 6.43 -13.29 23.19
CA LEU A 61 7.82 -13.10 22.78
C LEU A 61 8.81 -13.77 23.76
N ILE A 62 8.61 -13.63 25.06
CA ILE A 62 9.44 -14.29 26.08
C ILE A 62 9.42 -15.79 25.86
N ASP A 63 8.23 -16.37 25.77
CA ASP A 63 8.05 -17.82 25.67
C ASP A 63 8.65 -18.42 24.41
N ASN A 64 8.64 -17.67 23.30
CA ASN A 64 9.12 -18.15 22.02
C ASN A 64 10.57 -17.76 21.70
N CYS A 65 11.05 -16.64 22.25
CA CYS A 65 12.37 -16.10 21.92
C CYS A 65 13.43 -16.41 22.98
N THR A 66 13.04 -16.89 24.16
CA THR A 66 13.99 -17.21 25.25
C THR A 66 13.93 -18.67 25.65
N ASN A 67 14.93 -19.09 26.44
CA ASN A 67 14.94 -20.38 27.13
C ASN A 67 14.68 -20.24 28.63
N VAL A 68 14.02 -19.17 29.06
CA VAL A 68 13.77 -18.83 30.46
C VAL A 68 12.29 -18.88 30.76
N GLU A 69 11.96 -19.43 31.91
CA GLU A 69 10.65 -19.32 32.55
C GLU A 69 10.80 -18.43 33.79
N PHE A 70 9.97 -17.40 33.90
CA PHE A 70 9.99 -16.48 35.03
C PHE A 70 9.07 -17.01 36.16
N GLU A 71 9.59 -17.05 37.37
CA GLU A 71 8.78 -17.28 38.55
C GLU A 71 8.08 -15.97 38.94
N GLY A 72 6.81 -15.83 38.61
CA GLY A 72 5.99 -14.64 38.87
C GLY A 72 5.84 -13.70 37.72
N ASP A 73 5.08 -12.60 37.93
CA ASP A 73 4.80 -11.61 36.91
C ASP A 73 5.94 -10.57 36.82
N ILE A 74 6.69 -10.65 35.73
CA ILE A 74 7.81 -9.72 35.46
C ILE A 74 7.35 -8.30 35.23
N PHE A 75 6.10 -8.07 34.83
CA PHE A 75 5.54 -6.75 34.57
C PHE A 75 5.06 -6.04 35.84
N GLU A 76 4.83 -6.79 36.92
CA GLU A 76 4.45 -6.27 38.24
C GLU A 76 5.62 -6.23 39.24
N ALA A 77 6.74 -6.86 38.88
CA ALA A 77 7.90 -6.93 39.74
C ALA A 77 8.57 -5.55 39.96
N THR A 78 8.66 -5.13 41.21
CA THR A 78 9.35 -3.88 41.59
C THR A 78 10.86 -3.96 41.51
N ASN A 79 11.43 -5.16 41.66
CA ASN A 79 12.87 -5.44 41.64
C ASN A 79 13.17 -6.69 40.79
N LEU A 80 13.62 -6.48 39.57
CA LEU A 80 14.12 -7.54 38.69
C LEU A 80 15.61 -7.77 38.94
N THR A 81 16.05 -9.03 38.83
CA THR A 81 17.48 -9.36 38.80
C THR A 81 18.16 -8.74 37.60
N HIS A 82 19.50 -8.72 37.56
CA HIS A 82 20.25 -8.16 36.46
C HIS A 82 19.92 -8.88 35.14
N GLU A 83 19.88 -10.20 35.17
CA GLU A 83 19.56 -11.05 34.03
C GLU A 83 18.13 -10.84 33.55
N ALA A 84 17.16 -10.79 34.47
CA ALA A 84 15.76 -10.50 34.12
C ALA A 84 15.61 -9.13 33.44
N LYS A 85 16.32 -8.11 33.91
CA LYS A 85 16.35 -6.80 33.27
C LYS A 85 16.93 -6.85 31.86
N MET A 86 18.02 -7.56 31.63
CA MET A 86 18.62 -7.73 30.33
C MET A 86 17.65 -8.40 29.36
N ILE A 87 17.01 -9.49 29.76
CA ILE A 87 16.04 -10.22 28.96
C ILE A 87 14.86 -9.29 28.59
N THR A 88 14.27 -8.67 29.63
CA THR A 88 13.10 -7.77 29.42
C THR A 88 13.43 -6.62 28.46
N ASN A 89 14.62 -6.04 28.57
CA ASN A 89 15.05 -4.99 27.66
C ASN A 89 15.17 -5.49 26.21
N GLU A 90 15.74 -6.66 25.98
CA GLU A 90 15.85 -7.24 24.64
C GLU A 90 14.47 -7.59 24.06
N ILE A 91 13.58 -8.14 24.85
CA ILE A 91 12.20 -8.41 24.44
C ILE A 91 11.47 -7.11 24.10
N LEU A 92 11.66 -6.06 24.88
CA LEU A 92 11.10 -4.74 24.58
C LEU A 92 11.62 -4.17 23.23
N ILE A 93 12.91 -4.36 22.95
CA ILE A 93 13.49 -3.94 21.65
C ILE A 93 12.84 -4.73 20.51
N ILE A 94 12.71 -6.06 20.63
CA ILE A 94 12.03 -6.90 19.62
C ILE A 94 10.59 -6.40 19.42
N PHE A 95 9.87 -6.13 20.50
CA PHE A 95 8.50 -5.64 20.45
C PHE A 95 8.40 -4.29 19.71
N GLN A 96 9.31 -3.36 20.00
CA GLN A 96 9.38 -2.07 19.30
C GLN A 96 9.69 -2.22 17.81
N GLU A 97 10.56 -3.15 17.43
CA GLU A 97 10.85 -3.48 16.03
C GLU A 97 9.58 -3.99 15.30
N ILE A 98 8.80 -4.84 15.94
CA ILE A 98 7.54 -5.38 15.41
C ILE A 98 6.49 -4.27 15.24
N ILE A 99 6.35 -3.39 16.23
CA ILE A 99 5.47 -2.21 16.15
C ILE A 99 5.88 -1.30 14.99
N ALA A 100 7.17 -1.00 14.88
CA ALA A 100 7.68 -0.13 13.81
C ALA A 100 7.39 -0.71 12.42
N GLU A 101 7.51 -2.02 12.26
CA GLU A 101 7.19 -2.71 11.00
C GLU A 101 5.69 -2.64 10.69
N ALA A 102 4.81 -2.86 11.68
CA ALA A 102 3.37 -2.71 11.51
C ALA A 102 2.98 -1.30 11.03
N TYR A 103 3.55 -0.25 11.65
CA TYR A 103 3.34 1.12 11.21
C TYR A 103 3.85 1.40 9.79
N GLN A 104 4.99 0.81 9.41
CA GLN A 104 5.50 0.94 8.04
C GLN A 104 4.56 0.33 7.01
N ILE A 105 4.01 -0.84 7.28
CA ILE A 105 3.04 -1.50 6.39
C ILE A 105 1.80 -0.61 6.20
N ILE A 106 1.25 -0.06 7.29
CA ILE A 106 0.09 0.83 7.22
C ILE A 106 0.41 2.08 6.41
N LYS A 107 1.57 2.70 6.65
CA LYS A 107 2.01 3.89 5.92
C LYS A 107 2.12 3.63 4.42
N LEU A 108 2.71 2.49 4.02
CA LEU A 108 2.82 2.10 2.62
C LEU A 108 1.45 1.86 1.99
N ALA A 109 0.54 1.17 2.68
CA ALA A 109 -0.82 0.96 2.21
C ALA A 109 -1.58 2.28 2.02
N MET A 110 -1.45 3.23 2.94
CA MET A 110 -2.04 4.56 2.81
C MET A 110 -1.48 5.35 1.62
N GLN A 111 -0.17 5.25 1.37
CA GLN A 111 0.46 5.90 0.21
C GLN A 111 -0.02 5.29 -1.11
N GLN A 112 -0.15 3.97 -1.18
CA GLN A 112 -0.70 3.29 -2.36
C GLN A 112 -2.14 3.71 -2.63
N ALA A 113 -3.00 3.69 -1.62
CA ALA A 113 -4.39 4.13 -1.76
C ALA A 113 -4.50 5.58 -2.25
N LYS A 114 -3.67 6.48 -1.71
CA LYS A 114 -3.62 7.87 -2.16
C LYS A 114 -3.19 8.00 -3.61
N ASN A 115 -2.19 7.23 -4.04
CA ASN A 115 -1.72 7.25 -5.43
C ASN A 115 -2.80 6.72 -6.39
N GLU A 116 -3.52 5.68 -6.01
CA GLU A 116 -4.64 5.13 -6.79
C GLU A 116 -5.78 6.16 -6.94
N MET A 117 -6.12 6.88 -5.88
CA MET A 117 -7.11 7.96 -5.94
C MET A 117 -6.70 9.06 -6.92
N LEU A 118 -5.44 9.53 -6.85
CA LEU A 118 -4.91 10.54 -7.77
C LEU A 118 -4.89 10.06 -9.23
N GLN A 119 -4.57 8.79 -9.48
CA GLN A 119 -4.61 8.23 -10.84
C GLN A 119 -6.04 8.19 -11.39
N ASN A 120 -7.02 7.85 -10.57
CA ASN A 120 -8.42 7.83 -10.96
C ASN A 120 -8.93 9.25 -11.28
N GLU A 121 -8.60 10.25 -10.46
CA GLU A 121 -8.93 11.66 -10.72
C GLU A 121 -8.37 12.14 -12.08
N ILE A 122 -7.09 11.83 -12.37
CA ILE A 122 -6.46 12.18 -13.65
C ILE A 122 -7.14 11.47 -14.82
N LEU A 123 -7.58 10.24 -14.64
CA LEU A 123 -8.28 9.48 -15.68
C LEU A 123 -9.65 10.08 -15.97
N ASP A 124 -10.38 10.47 -14.95
CA ASP A 124 -11.69 11.11 -15.08
C ASP A 124 -11.58 12.48 -15.79
N GLU A 125 -10.60 13.31 -15.40
CA GLU A 125 -10.33 14.57 -16.10
C GLU A 125 -9.99 14.37 -17.59
N LYS A 126 -9.18 13.36 -17.92
CA LYS A 126 -8.85 13.02 -19.31
C LYS A 126 -10.08 12.59 -20.08
N ASN A 127 -10.96 11.80 -19.49
CA ASN A 127 -12.19 11.36 -20.13
C ASN A 127 -13.12 12.54 -20.43
N GLU A 128 -13.28 13.48 -19.48
CA GLU A 128 -14.04 14.70 -19.71
C GLU A 128 -13.48 15.57 -20.87
N VAL A 129 -12.16 15.68 -20.96
CA VAL A 129 -11.51 16.42 -22.05
C VAL A 129 -11.77 15.74 -23.40
N ILE A 130 -11.71 14.41 -23.46
CA ILE A 130 -11.98 13.63 -24.67
C ILE A 130 -13.44 13.79 -25.11
N GLU A 131 -14.41 13.76 -24.18
CA GLU A 131 -15.82 13.97 -24.49
C GLU A 131 -16.06 15.38 -25.06
N LYS A 132 -15.53 16.40 -24.40
CA LYS A 132 -15.62 17.80 -24.91
C LYS A 132 -14.98 17.96 -26.28
N ALA A 133 -13.87 17.29 -26.54
CA ALA A 133 -13.22 17.32 -27.85
C ALA A 133 -14.09 16.68 -28.96
N LYS A 134 -14.79 15.58 -28.64
CA LYS A 134 -15.74 14.93 -29.57
C LYS A 134 -16.94 15.83 -29.89
N GLU A 135 -17.53 16.46 -28.86
CA GLU A 135 -18.63 17.40 -29.06
C GLU A 135 -18.24 18.60 -29.97
N ILE A 136 -16.99 19.07 -29.82
CA ILE A 136 -16.48 20.14 -30.69
C ILE A 136 -16.35 19.66 -32.15
N GLN A 137 -15.82 18.44 -32.34
CA GLN A 137 -15.68 17.87 -33.68
C GLN A 137 -17.05 17.66 -34.37
N GLU A 138 -18.04 17.15 -33.65
CA GLU A 138 -19.39 16.97 -34.16
C GLU A 138 -20.01 18.32 -34.59
N LYS A 139 -19.88 19.35 -33.75
CA LYS A 139 -20.35 20.71 -34.12
C LYS A 139 -19.62 21.31 -35.32
N GLU A 140 -18.31 21.08 -35.45
CA GLU A 140 -17.55 21.51 -36.62
C GLU A 140 -17.99 20.80 -37.89
N GLU A 141 -18.36 19.52 -37.84
CA GLU A 141 -18.90 18.77 -38.97
C GLU A 141 -20.29 19.29 -39.38
N GLU A 142 -21.19 19.52 -38.41
CA GLU A 142 -22.50 20.11 -38.64
C GLU A 142 -22.39 21.49 -39.33
N ILE A 143 -21.52 22.37 -38.85
CA ILE A 143 -21.29 23.69 -39.45
C ILE A 143 -20.75 23.55 -40.88
N LYS A 144 -19.86 22.61 -41.16
CA LYS A 144 -19.32 22.34 -42.50
C LYS A 144 -20.42 21.87 -43.48
N GLU A 145 -21.35 21.05 -43.00
CA GLU A 145 -22.50 20.61 -43.81
C GLU A 145 -23.48 21.76 -44.10
N GLU A 146 -23.84 22.55 -43.09
CA GLU A 146 -24.70 23.73 -43.26
C GLU A 146 -24.11 24.73 -44.26
N VAL A 147 -22.81 25.02 -44.14
CA VAL A 147 -22.12 25.92 -45.08
C VAL A 147 -22.11 25.36 -46.50
N LYS A 148 -21.95 24.06 -46.71
CA LYS A 148 -22.02 23.41 -48.02
C LYS A 148 -23.43 23.51 -48.60
N GLU A 149 -24.48 23.32 -47.83
CA GLU A 149 -25.87 23.47 -48.25
C GLU A 149 -26.19 24.92 -48.66
N GLU A 150 -25.79 25.91 -47.85
CA GLU A 150 -25.98 27.31 -48.16
C GLU A 150 -25.27 27.75 -49.49
N ILE A 151 -24.05 27.26 -49.72
CA ILE A 151 -23.30 27.53 -50.95
C ILE A 151 -24.01 26.89 -52.14
N SER A 152 -24.48 25.66 -52.03
CA SER A 152 -25.21 24.96 -53.07
C SER A 152 -26.51 25.67 -53.46
N HIS A 153 -27.27 26.16 -52.47
CA HIS A 153 -28.49 26.95 -52.69
C HIS A 153 -28.24 28.30 -53.35
N LYS A 154 -27.12 28.97 -53.09
CA LYS A 154 -26.74 30.27 -53.74
C LYS A 154 -26.28 30.08 -55.20
N ILE A 155 -25.69 28.95 -55.54
CA ILE A 155 -25.25 28.65 -56.93
C ILE A 155 -26.45 28.38 -57.83
N VAL A 156 -27.50 27.74 -57.37
CA VAL A 156 -28.70 27.42 -58.16
C VAL A 156 -29.53 28.66 -58.51
N ARG A 157 -29.38 29.77 -57.77
CA ARG A 157 -30.18 31.03 -58.02
C ARG A 157 -29.54 32.08 -58.95
N LYS A 158 -28.50 31.74 -59.72
CA LYS A 158 -28.02 32.70 -60.77
C LYS A 158 -29.01 32.79 -61.94
N PRO A 159 -29.63 33.98 -62.22
CA PRO A 159 -30.58 34.10 -63.30
C PRO A 159 -29.86 33.92 -64.62
N GLN A 160 -30.46 33.13 -65.55
CA GLN A 160 -30.07 33.05 -66.94
C GLN A 160 -30.25 34.44 -67.56
N ARG A 161 -29.15 35.08 -67.86
CA ARG A 161 -29.19 36.34 -68.70
C ARG A 161 -29.71 35.95 -70.06
N SER A 162 -30.92 36.41 -70.39
CA SER A 162 -31.52 36.34 -71.72
C SER A 162 -30.65 37.11 -72.77
N ARG A 163 -30.15 36.38 -73.74
CA ARG A 163 -29.48 36.96 -74.89
C ARG A 163 -30.50 37.69 -75.70
N GLY A 164 -30.48 39.01 -75.59
CA GLY A 164 -31.25 39.91 -76.50
C GLY A 164 -30.80 39.71 -77.91
N ARG A 165 -31.78 39.45 -78.82
CA ARG A 165 -31.64 39.27 -80.24
C ARG A 165 -31.54 40.65 -80.84
N VAL A 166 -30.38 40.99 -81.39
CA VAL A 166 -30.22 42.26 -82.20
C VAL A 166 -30.73 41.97 -83.57
N ASN A 167 -31.87 42.59 -83.94
CA ASN A 167 -32.34 42.69 -85.32
C ASN A 167 -31.66 43.87 -85.97
N ARG A 168 -30.90 43.66 -87.07
CA ARG A 168 -30.45 44.69 -88.05
C ARG A 168 -31.50 44.76 -89.15
N LYS A 169 -31.94 45.99 -89.43
CA LYS A 169 -32.31 46.51 -90.73
C LYS A 169 -31.36 47.60 -91.11
#